data_2fbbd1de3b3cec60856d73920ce38944
#
_entry.id   2fbbd1de3b3cec60856d73920ce38944
#
_cell.length_a   1.000
_cell.length_b   1.000
_cell.length_c   1.000
_cell.angle_alpha   90.00
_cell.angle_beta   90.00
_cell.angle_gamma   90.00
#
_symmetry.space_group_name_H-M   'P 1'
#
loop_
_entity.id
_entity.type
_entity.pdbx_description
1 polymer ?
#
loop_
_entity_poly.entity_id
_entity_poly.type
_entity_poly.pdbx_seq_one_letter_code
_entity_poly.pdbx_strand_id
1 'polypeptide(L)'
;MRNYDYILIDSPPSLSLLTLNGLCAAQGVIIPMQCEYYALEGLSDLVGTIRKVHANFNPEIKIMGILRVMYDSRITLAQQVSAQLEEHFKEKVFKAVIPRNIRLAEAPSHGLPGVRFDPGSRGALGYLDFASELIERTLAYVAQMKSAAQARAGQQAAPQARDASHVPAGSTNAPTQADETAEAQNPSITDGSASGHASEPPADSHTEESQANAG
;
A
#
# COMPACT_ATOMS: atom_id res chain seq x y z
N MET A 1 14.93 16.84 1.60
CA MET A 1 15.15 15.56 2.28
C MET A 1 16.48 14.94 1.89
N ARG A 2 17.58 15.64 2.13
CA ARG A 2 18.92 15.16 1.70
C ARG A 2 19.76 14.54 2.85
N ASN A 3 19.17 14.40 4.05
CA ASN A 3 19.91 14.01 5.25
C ASN A 3 19.62 12.57 5.70
N TYR A 4 18.73 11.86 4.99
CA TYR A 4 18.30 10.50 5.34
C TYR A 4 18.25 9.62 4.09
N ASP A 5 18.75 8.39 4.21
CA ASP A 5 18.69 7.38 3.16
C ASP A 5 17.32 6.68 3.15
N TYR A 6 16.69 6.53 4.32
CA TYR A 6 15.40 5.88 4.51
C TYR A 6 14.48 6.72 5.37
N ILE A 7 13.20 6.73 5.04
CA ILE A 7 12.11 7.29 5.84
C ILE A 7 11.08 6.19 6.04
N LEU A 8 10.82 5.82 7.29
CA LEU A 8 9.81 4.84 7.65
C LEU A 8 8.57 5.57 8.16
N ILE A 9 7.41 5.22 7.62
CA ILE A 9 6.10 5.75 8.03
C ILE A 9 5.37 4.61 8.73
N ASP A 10 5.29 4.68 10.05
CA ASP A 10 4.47 3.77 10.83
C ASP A 10 3.00 4.16 10.71
N SER A 11 2.16 3.18 10.37
CA SER A 11 0.75 3.41 10.06
C SER A 11 -0.15 2.49 10.89
N PRO A 12 -1.25 3.01 11.44
CA PRO A 12 -2.21 2.17 12.15
C PRO A 12 -2.90 1.19 11.19
N PRO A 13 -3.48 0.09 11.69
CA PRO A 13 -4.15 -0.92 10.86
C PRO A 13 -5.43 -0.39 10.19
N SER A 14 -5.96 0.74 10.65
CA SER A 14 -7.16 1.35 10.07
C SER A 14 -6.84 2.08 8.78
N LEU A 15 -7.68 1.91 7.76
CA LEU A 15 -7.60 2.65 6.49
C LEU A 15 -8.21 4.06 6.64
N SER A 16 -7.51 4.90 7.41
CA SER A 16 -7.87 6.31 7.60
C SER A 16 -7.25 7.20 6.51
N LEU A 17 -7.66 8.47 6.47
CA LEU A 17 -7.03 9.48 5.59
C LEU A 17 -5.53 9.62 5.86
N LEU A 18 -5.09 9.44 7.10
CA LEU A 18 -3.66 9.48 7.45
C LEU A 18 -2.90 8.30 6.82
N THR A 19 -3.47 7.09 6.88
CA THR A 19 -2.90 5.92 6.23
C THR A 19 -2.86 6.10 4.71
N LEU A 20 -3.92 6.64 4.12
CA LEU A 20 -3.95 6.96 2.69
C LEU A 20 -2.87 7.98 2.31
N ASN A 21 -2.69 9.05 3.09
CA ASN A 21 -1.62 10.03 2.86
C ASN A 21 -0.23 9.40 2.94
N GLY A 22 -0.01 8.49 3.92
CA GLY A 22 1.22 7.71 4.02
C GLY A 22 1.48 6.86 2.77
N LEU A 23 0.46 6.16 2.28
CA LEU A 23 0.55 5.35 1.05
C LEU A 23 0.79 6.22 -0.19
N CYS A 24 0.21 7.41 -0.26
CA CYS A 24 0.44 8.35 -1.36
C CYS A 24 1.88 8.91 -1.38
N ALA A 25 2.50 9.04 -0.21
CA ALA A 25 3.86 9.59 -0.07
C ALA A 25 4.97 8.53 -0.19
N ALA A 26 4.64 7.25 0.02
CA ALA A 26 5.62 6.16 0.08
C ALA A 26 5.93 5.58 -1.31
N GLN A 27 7.17 5.12 -1.51
CA GLN A 27 7.56 4.34 -2.67
C GLN A 27 7.29 2.83 -2.48
N GLY A 28 7.23 2.38 -1.24
CA GLY A 28 7.05 0.97 -0.93
C GLY A 28 6.30 0.71 0.35
N VAL A 29 5.59 -0.41 0.39
CA VAL A 29 4.84 -0.89 1.54
C VAL A 29 5.42 -2.19 2.03
N ILE A 30 5.73 -2.26 3.31
CA ILE A 30 6.06 -3.49 4.01
C ILE A 30 4.84 -3.86 4.84
N ILE A 31 4.40 -5.11 4.75
CA ILE A 31 3.21 -5.60 5.43
C ILE A 31 3.65 -6.57 6.54
N PRO A 32 3.70 -6.13 7.81
CA PRO A 32 3.88 -7.04 8.92
C PRO A 32 2.61 -7.87 9.11
N MET A 33 2.75 -9.19 9.22
CA MET A 33 1.63 -10.10 9.27
C MET A 33 1.88 -11.23 10.28
N GLN A 34 0.94 -11.49 11.17
CA GLN A 34 0.91 -12.69 11.98
C GLN A 34 0.35 -13.85 11.16
N CYS A 35 0.92 -15.05 11.32
CA CYS A 35 0.45 -16.24 10.59
C CYS A 35 -0.74 -16.87 11.34
N GLU A 36 -1.90 -16.22 11.26
CA GLU A 36 -3.17 -16.62 11.87
C GLU A 36 -4.27 -16.80 10.82
N TYR A 37 -5.38 -17.45 11.18
CA TYR A 37 -6.41 -17.87 10.23
C TYR A 37 -6.98 -16.72 9.37
N TYR A 38 -7.36 -15.61 10.00
CA TYR A 38 -7.95 -14.47 9.27
C TYR A 38 -6.93 -13.56 8.58
N ALA A 39 -5.65 -13.83 8.75
CA ALA A 39 -4.60 -12.95 8.26
C ALA A 39 -4.53 -12.91 6.72
N LEU A 40 -4.85 -14.02 6.05
CA LEU A 40 -4.88 -14.09 4.58
C LEU A 40 -6.02 -13.28 3.97
N GLU A 41 -7.20 -13.26 4.62
CA GLU A 41 -8.35 -12.45 4.21
C GLU A 41 -8.02 -10.96 4.34
N GLY A 42 -7.56 -10.52 5.51
CA GLY A 42 -7.14 -9.14 5.73
C GLY A 42 -6.01 -8.69 4.82
N LEU A 43 -5.08 -9.61 4.46
CA LEU A 43 -4.03 -9.32 3.49
C LEU A 43 -4.61 -9.07 2.09
N SER A 44 -5.60 -9.85 1.66
CA SER A 44 -6.26 -9.68 0.37
C SER A 44 -6.90 -8.30 0.24
N ASP A 45 -7.61 -7.85 1.27
CA ASP A 45 -8.27 -6.54 1.32
C ASP A 45 -7.25 -5.39 1.29
N LEU A 46 -6.17 -5.52 2.06
CA LEU A 46 -5.09 -4.54 2.06
C LEU A 46 -4.40 -4.46 0.69
N VAL A 47 -4.10 -5.59 0.05
CA VAL A 47 -3.54 -5.63 -1.30
C VAL A 47 -4.48 -4.98 -2.31
N GLY A 48 -5.79 -5.22 -2.19
CA GLY A 48 -6.82 -4.56 -2.99
C GLY A 48 -6.79 -3.04 -2.83
N THR A 49 -6.64 -2.56 -1.60
CA THR A 49 -6.53 -1.13 -1.29
C THR A 49 -5.24 -0.52 -1.86
N ILE A 50 -4.09 -1.18 -1.70
CA ILE A 50 -2.82 -0.70 -2.26
C ILE A 50 -2.90 -0.62 -3.80
N ARG A 51 -3.59 -1.57 -4.47
CA ARG A 51 -3.83 -1.50 -5.91
C ARG A 51 -4.67 -0.28 -6.31
N LYS A 52 -5.71 0.06 -5.53
CA LYS A 52 -6.51 1.27 -5.77
C LYS A 52 -5.68 2.54 -5.61
N VAL A 53 -4.81 2.59 -4.58
CA VAL A 53 -3.88 3.71 -4.39
C VAL A 53 -2.89 3.81 -5.55
N HIS A 54 -2.32 2.69 -6.00
CA HIS A 54 -1.42 2.65 -7.15
C HIS A 54 -2.10 3.19 -8.42
N ALA A 55 -3.34 2.78 -8.68
CA ALA A 55 -4.06 3.17 -9.89
C ALA A 55 -4.50 4.63 -9.92
N ASN A 56 -4.85 5.21 -8.75
CA ASN A 56 -5.54 6.51 -8.71
C ASN A 56 -4.73 7.65 -8.09
N PHE A 57 -3.75 7.34 -7.23
CA PHE A 57 -3.07 8.36 -6.43
C PHE A 57 -1.54 8.32 -6.52
N ASN A 58 -0.95 7.12 -6.49
CA ASN A 58 0.50 6.96 -6.45
C ASN A 58 0.96 5.78 -7.31
N PRO A 59 1.24 5.98 -8.60
CA PRO A 59 1.68 4.91 -9.50
C PRO A 59 3.08 4.34 -9.16
N GLU A 60 3.83 4.99 -8.27
CA GLU A 60 5.16 4.53 -7.85
C GLU A 60 5.09 3.53 -6.68
N ILE A 61 3.96 3.45 -5.96
CA ILE A 61 3.85 2.59 -4.78
C ILE A 61 3.91 1.11 -5.15
N LYS A 62 4.68 0.36 -4.39
CA LYS A 62 4.83 -1.10 -4.57
C LYS A 62 4.81 -1.82 -3.24
N ILE A 63 4.32 -3.05 -3.24
CA ILE A 63 4.50 -3.95 -2.10
C ILE A 63 5.93 -4.46 -2.15
N MET A 64 6.77 -4.00 -1.22
CA MET A 64 8.16 -4.43 -1.07
C MET A 64 8.27 -5.82 -0.47
N GLY A 65 7.36 -6.13 0.44
CA GLY A 65 7.29 -7.47 0.97
C GLY A 65 6.34 -7.65 2.15
N ILE A 66 6.11 -8.90 2.49
CA ILE A 66 5.31 -9.36 3.63
C ILE A 66 6.28 -9.94 4.65
N LEU A 67 6.26 -9.39 5.87
CA LEU A 67 7.10 -9.81 6.98
C LEU A 67 6.28 -10.64 7.97
N ARG A 68 6.66 -11.90 8.17
CA ARG A 68 6.03 -12.74 9.19
C ARG A 68 6.52 -12.31 10.57
N VAL A 69 5.57 -11.85 11.41
CA VAL A 69 5.86 -11.37 12.76
C VAL A 69 5.17 -12.23 13.81
N MET A 70 5.69 -12.23 15.04
CA MET A 70 5.21 -13.06 16.16
C MET A 70 5.06 -14.55 15.77
N TYR A 71 5.93 -15.00 14.86
CA TYR A 71 5.89 -16.33 14.30
C TYR A 71 6.36 -17.38 15.32
N ASP A 72 5.61 -18.46 15.46
CA ASP A 72 6.00 -19.63 16.25
C ASP A 72 5.96 -20.89 15.36
N SER A 73 7.12 -21.42 15.04
CA SER A 73 7.27 -22.58 14.19
C SER A 73 6.76 -23.89 14.82
N ARG A 74 6.34 -23.89 16.09
CA ARG A 74 5.75 -25.04 16.75
C ARG A 74 4.25 -25.16 16.49
N ILE A 75 3.62 -24.08 16.00
CA ILE A 75 2.19 -23.98 15.74
C ILE A 75 1.93 -24.42 14.29
N THR A 76 1.23 -25.54 14.11
CA THR A 76 0.92 -26.11 12.78
C THR A 76 0.16 -25.11 11.89
N LEU A 77 -0.81 -24.38 12.45
CA LEU A 77 -1.54 -23.36 11.70
C LEU A 77 -0.60 -22.27 11.16
N ALA A 78 0.34 -21.79 11.99
CA ALA A 78 1.30 -20.78 11.57
C ALA A 78 2.20 -21.29 10.42
N GLN A 79 2.61 -22.55 10.46
CA GLN A 79 3.35 -23.19 9.37
C GLN A 79 2.51 -23.26 8.08
N GLN A 80 1.25 -23.66 8.18
CA GLN A 80 0.35 -23.76 7.02
C GLN A 80 0.10 -22.40 6.38
N VAL A 81 -0.20 -21.37 7.19
CA VAL A 81 -0.40 -20.00 6.70
C VAL A 81 0.90 -19.45 6.07
N SER A 82 2.06 -19.71 6.70
CA SER A 82 3.36 -19.33 6.14
C SER A 82 3.61 -19.98 4.77
N ALA A 83 3.33 -21.27 4.62
CA ALA A 83 3.48 -21.97 3.35
C ALA A 83 2.56 -21.40 2.26
N GLN A 84 1.30 -21.10 2.59
CA GLN A 84 0.37 -20.45 1.66
C GLN A 84 0.84 -19.05 1.24
N LEU A 85 1.40 -18.27 2.17
CA LEU A 85 2.00 -16.97 1.84
C LEU A 85 3.16 -17.13 0.85
N GLU A 86 4.06 -18.07 1.09
CA GLU A 86 5.21 -18.34 0.22
C GLU A 86 4.77 -18.83 -1.16
N GLU A 87 3.73 -19.66 -1.24
CA GLU A 87 3.17 -20.14 -2.50
C GLU A 87 2.55 -19.00 -3.33
N HIS A 88 1.74 -18.12 -2.70
CA HIS A 88 1.00 -17.08 -3.41
C HIS A 88 1.83 -15.83 -3.68
N PHE A 89 2.65 -15.40 -2.73
CA PHE A 89 3.41 -14.15 -2.83
C PHE A 89 4.90 -14.35 -3.16
N LYS A 90 5.40 -15.59 -3.11
CA LYS A 90 6.75 -15.99 -3.54
C LYS A 90 7.84 -15.03 -3.01
N GLU A 91 8.55 -14.40 -3.92
CA GLU A 91 9.65 -13.48 -3.61
C GLU A 91 9.23 -12.24 -2.79
N LYS A 92 7.93 -11.94 -2.73
CA LYS A 92 7.44 -10.84 -1.88
C LYS A 92 7.37 -11.20 -0.40
N VAL A 93 7.48 -12.47 -0.02
CA VAL A 93 7.62 -12.85 1.38
C VAL A 93 9.09 -12.66 1.79
N PHE A 94 9.33 -11.94 2.88
CA PHE A 94 10.68 -11.83 3.43
C PHE A 94 11.13 -13.19 3.96
N LYS A 95 12.39 -13.54 3.71
CA LYS A 95 13.01 -14.75 4.29
C LYS A 95 13.15 -14.60 5.80
N ALA A 96 13.50 -13.39 6.23
CA ALA A 96 13.54 -13.02 7.63
C ALA A 96 12.17 -13.20 8.29
N VAL A 97 12.19 -13.68 9.53
CA VAL A 97 11.00 -13.93 10.35
C VAL A 97 11.23 -13.35 11.73
N ILE A 98 10.26 -12.61 12.24
CA ILE A 98 10.30 -12.11 13.62
C ILE A 98 9.57 -13.09 14.53
N PRO A 99 10.30 -13.87 15.35
CA PRO A 99 9.66 -14.82 16.22
C PRO A 99 8.92 -14.13 17.35
N ARG A 100 7.92 -14.83 17.94
CA ARG A 100 7.33 -14.40 19.22
C ARG A 100 8.44 -14.37 20.27
N ASN A 101 8.63 -13.20 20.90
CA ASN A 101 9.75 -12.96 21.81
C ASN A 101 9.35 -11.99 22.92
N ILE A 102 9.51 -12.44 24.18
CA ILE A 102 9.16 -11.66 25.38
C ILE A 102 10.03 -10.40 25.49
N ARG A 103 11.32 -10.48 25.12
CA ARG A 103 12.23 -9.33 25.19
C ARG A 103 11.81 -8.17 24.31
N LEU A 104 11.21 -8.45 23.15
CA LEU A 104 10.63 -7.41 22.31
C LEU A 104 9.40 -6.74 22.95
N ALA A 105 8.62 -7.48 23.73
CA ALA A 105 7.48 -6.94 24.45
C ALA A 105 7.88 -6.12 25.69
N GLU A 106 9.00 -6.47 26.33
CA GLU A 106 9.54 -5.76 27.49
C GLU A 106 10.26 -4.46 27.13
N ALA A 107 10.96 -4.43 26.00
CA ALA A 107 11.80 -3.31 25.57
C ALA A 107 11.11 -1.93 25.64
N PRO A 108 9.83 -1.74 25.25
CA PRO A 108 9.14 -0.47 25.34
C PRO A 108 9.02 0.06 26.77
N SER A 109 8.87 -0.82 27.78
CA SER A 109 8.79 -0.41 29.19
C SER A 109 10.12 0.19 29.71
N HIS A 110 11.22 -0.10 29.01
CA HIS A 110 12.55 0.46 29.29
C HIS A 110 12.91 1.63 28.37
N GLY A 111 12.00 2.05 27.49
CA GLY A 111 12.26 3.13 26.52
C GLY A 111 13.36 2.80 25.52
N LEU A 112 13.65 1.53 25.28
CA LEU A 112 14.71 1.06 24.39
C LEU A 112 14.13 0.25 23.22
N PRO A 113 14.72 0.35 22.02
CA PRO A 113 14.40 -0.58 20.94
C PRO A 113 14.91 -1.98 21.28
N GLY A 114 14.18 -3.02 20.85
CA GLY A 114 14.50 -4.41 21.17
C GLY A 114 15.94 -4.81 20.85
N VAL A 115 16.49 -4.31 19.72
CA VAL A 115 17.89 -4.55 19.32
C VAL A 115 18.94 -3.92 20.25
N ARG A 116 18.54 -2.95 21.08
CA ARG A 116 19.40 -2.32 22.09
C ARG A 116 19.15 -2.90 23.48
N PHE A 117 17.91 -3.29 23.77
CA PHE A 117 17.49 -3.85 25.04
C PHE A 117 18.09 -5.24 25.29
N ASP A 118 17.98 -6.13 24.30
CA ASP A 118 18.58 -7.47 24.35
C ASP A 118 19.08 -7.87 22.95
N PRO A 119 20.31 -7.45 22.58
CA PRO A 119 20.87 -7.68 21.24
C PRO A 119 21.01 -9.16 20.88
N GLY A 120 21.15 -10.05 21.85
CA GLY A 120 21.29 -11.50 21.67
C GLY A 120 19.98 -12.24 21.56
N SER A 121 18.85 -11.57 21.80
CA SER A 121 17.53 -12.22 21.73
C SER A 121 17.18 -12.62 20.30
N ARG A 122 16.46 -13.73 20.16
CA ARG A 122 16.00 -14.19 18.84
C ARG A 122 15.14 -13.16 18.09
N GLY A 123 14.42 -12.33 18.86
CA GLY A 123 13.64 -11.22 18.28
C GLY A 123 14.53 -10.11 17.72
N ALA A 124 15.57 -9.70 18.44
CA ALA A 124 16.53 -8.71 17.98
C ALA A 124 17.29 -9.18 16.74
N LEU A 125 17.78 -10.42 16.75
CA LEU A 125 18.46 -11.01 15.60
C LEU A 125 17.54 -11.08 14.37
N GLY A 126 16.26 -11.48 14.55
CA GLY A 126 15.29 -11.49 13.45
C GLY A 126 15.06 -10.10 12.83
N TYR A 127 15.07 -9.03 13.63
CA TYR A 127 15.00 -7.67 13.11
C TYR A 127 16.27 -7.23 12.38
N LEU A 128 17.45 -7.68 12.80
CA LEU A 128 18.71 -7.41 12.09
C LEU A 128 18.76 -8.15 10.74
N ASP A 129 18.30 -9.40 10.70
CA ASP A 129 18.18 -10.18 9.46
C ASP A 129 17.19 -9.50 8.50
N PHE A 130 16.04 -9.06 9.02
CA PHE A 130 15.07 -8.31 8.24
C PHE A 130 15.64 -7.00 7.70
N ALA A 131 16.36 -6.22 8.52
CA ALA A 131 16.96 -4.97 8.08
C ALA A 131 17.98 -5.21 6.96
N SER A 132 18.81 -6.25 7.06
CA SER A 132 19.78 -6.62 6.02
C SER A 132 19.07 -6.98 4.71
N GLU A 133 18.05 -7.83 4.77
CA GLU A 133 17.27 -8.22 3.58
C GLU A 133 16.52 -7.02 2.97
N LEU A 134 15.98 -6.11 3.79
CA LEU A 134 15.31 -4.90 3.32
C LEU A 134 16.26 -3.98 2.57
N ILE A 135 17.47 -3.79 3.09
CA ILE A 135 18.50 -2.97 2.45
C ILE A 135 18.86 -3.58 1.08
N GLU A 136 19.13 -4.88 1.01
CA GLU A 136 19.43 -5.57 -0.25
C GLU A 136 18.30 -5.40 -1.29
N ARG A 137 17.05 -5.63 -0.89
CA ARG A 137 15.88 -5.46 -1.76
C ARG A 137 15.73 -4.02 -2.24
N THR A 138 15.97 -3.04 -1.36
CA THR A 138 15.89 -1.62 -1.71
C THR A 138 16.97 -1.21 -2.69
N LEU A 139 18.20 -1.64 -2.49
CA LEU A 139 19.32 -1.37 -3.40
C LEU A 139 19.08 -1.98 -4.79
N ALA A 140 18.59 -3.21 -4.86
CA ALA A 140 18.22 -3.87 -6.11
C ALA A 140 17.10 -3.10 -6.84
N TYR A 141 16.08 -2.66 -6.10
CA TYR A 141 14.99 -1.85 -6.64
C TYR A 141 15.47 -0.52 -7.21
N VAL A 142 16.30 0.22 -6.46
CA VAL A 142 16.86 1.50 -6.93
C VAL A 142 17.72 1.31 -8.17
N ALA A 143 18.51 0.24 -8.24
CA ALA A 143 19.32 -0.09 -9.42
C ALA A 143 18.44 -0.35 -10.65
N GLN A 144 17.34 -1.11 -10.50
CA GLN A 144 16.38 -1.37 -11.58
C GLN A 144 15.71 -0.08 -12.07
N MET A 145 15.31 0.81 -11.14
CA MET A 145 14.69 2.08 -11.51
C MET A 145 15.65 2.99 -12.29
N LYS A 146 16.91 3.04 -11.89
CA LYS A 146 17.94 3.81 -12.62
C LYS A 146 18.19 3.27 -14.02
N SER A 147 18.27 1.96 -14.18
CA SER A 147 18.48 1.33 -15.49
C SER A 147 17.26 1.55 -16.41
N ALA A 148 16.03 1.43 -15.88
CA ALA A 148 14.82 1.69 -16.62
C ALA A 148 14.70 3.15 -17.08
N ALA A 149 15.07 4.11 -16.21
CA ALA A 149 15.09 5.53 -16.55
C ALA A 149 16.12 5.84 -17.66
N GLN A 150 17.30 5.25 -17.60
CA GLN A 150 18.33 5.38 -18.64
C GLN A 150 17.87 4.80 -19.98
N ALA A 151 17.23 3.63 -19.97
CA ALA A 151 16.71 3.01 -21.19
C ALA A 151 15.63 3.89 -21.85
N ARG A 152 14.73 4.49 -21.06
CA ARG A 152 13.70 5.42 -21.58
C ARG A 152 14.33 6.69 -22.17
N ALA A 153 15.34 7.26 -21.53
CA ALA A 153 16.05 8.43 -22.02
C ALA A 153 16.79 8.13 -23.34
N GLY A 154 17.38 6.96 -23.47
CA GLY A 154 18.03 6.51 -24.72
C GLY A 154 17.08 6.32 -25.89
N GLN A 155 15.84 5.84 -25.62
CA GLN A 155 14.82 5.69 -26.66
C GLN A 155 14.23 7.02 -27.15
N GLN A 156 14.16 8.03 -26.29
CA GLN A 156 13.69 9.37 -26.67
C GLN A 156 14.76 10.19 -27.42
N ALA A 157 16.02 9.81 -27.33
CA ALA A 157 17.14 10.47 -28.01
C ALA A 157 17.42 9.92 -29.42
N ALA A 158 16.71 8.87 -29.88
CA ALA A 158 16.83 8.40 -31.27
C ALA A 158 16.19 9.41 -32.21
N PRO A 159 16.93 10.01 -33.16
CA PRO A 159 16.35 10.97 -34.08
C PRO A 159 15.33 10.27 -35.00
N GLN A 160 14.07 10.73 -34.95
CA GLN A 160 13.11 10.41 -36.01
C GLN A 160 13.69 10.94 -37.32
N ALA A 161 14.18 10.06 -38.17
CA ALA A 161 14.50 10.37 -39.52
C ALA A 161 13.20 10.89 -40.20
N ARG A 162 13.12 12.20 -40.35
CA ARG A 162 12.09 12.83 -41.14
C ARG A 162 12.32 12.40 -42.58
N ASP A 163 11.47 11.52 -43.03
CA ASP A 163 11.36 11.22 -44.47
C ASP A 163 10.84 12.47 -45.17
N ALA A 164 11.79 13.20 -45.79
CA ALA A 164 11.54 14.40 -46.57
C ALA A 164 11.44 14.01 -48.03
N SER A 165 10.35 13.36 -48.38
CA SER A 165 10.03 13.16 -49.83
C SER A 165 8.53 12.99 -50.02
N HIS A 166 7.79 14.11 -49.98
CA HIS A 166 6.60 14.27 -50.80
C HIS A 166 6.19 15.75 -50.87
N VAL A 167 6.57 16.40 -51.93
CA VAL A 167 6.01 17.67 -52.37
C VAL A 167 4.95 17.33 -53.43
N PRO A 168 3.67 17.64 -53.29
CA PRO A 168 2.76 17.79 -54.37
C PRO A 168 2.63 19.28 -54.72
N ALA A 169 2.92 19.56 -55.98
CA ALA A 169 2.69 20.86 -56.62
C ALA A 169 1.20 21.17 -56.81
N GLY A 170 0.85 22.40 -56.47
CA GLY A 170 -0.11 23.26 -57.11
C GLY A 170 -1.57 22.84 -57.27
N SER A 171 -2.48 23.57 -56.63
CA SER A 171 -3.63 24.18 -57.35
C SER A 171 -4.22 25.32 -56.51
N THR A 172 -4.19 26.50 -57.08
CA THR A 172 -4.91 27.71 -56.73
C THR A 172 -6.42 27.50 -56.72
N ASN A 173 -7.13 28.00 -55.72
CA ASN A 173 -8.31 28.87 -55.84
C ASN A 173 -8.81 29.34 -54.47
N ALA A 174 -8.94 30.64 -54.34
CA ALA A 174 -9.67 31.37 -53.29
C ALA A 174 -11.05 31.78 -53.86
N PRO A 175 -11.88 32.53 -53.12
CA PRO A 175 -12.58 32.26 -51.87
C PRO A 175 -14.11 32.36 -52.08
N THR A 176 -14.91 31.89 -51.13
CA THR A 176 -16.31 32.39 -51.03
C THR A 176 -16.74 32.38 -49.55
N GLN A 177 -17.37 33.49 -49.25
CA GLN A 177 -17.90 33.97 -47.97
C GLN A 177 -19.16 33.25 -47.51
N ALA A 178 -19.44 33.53 -46.22
CA ALA A 178 -20.73 33.61 -45.51
C ALA A 178 -21.35 32.25 -45.15
N ASP A 179 -21.92 32.00 -43.99
CA ASP A 179 -22.84 32.80 -43.18
C ASP A 179 -23.05 32.04 -41.86
N GLU A 180 -23.02 32.72 -40.77
CA GLU A 180 -24.03 32.92 -39.72
C GLU A 180 -24.73 31.73 -39.05
N THR A 181 -24.66 31.81 -37.73
CA THR A 181 -25.71 31.63 -36.71
C THR A 181 -26.22 30.21 -36.36
N ALA A 182 -26.11 29.93 -35.11
CA ALA A 182 -27.15 29.61 -34.12
C ALA A 182 -26.51 28.84 -32.93
N GLU A 183 -26.37 29.47 -31.83
CA GLU A 183 -27.33 29.52 -30.70
C GLU A 183 -27.33 28.30 -29.79
N ALA A 184 -27.01 28.64 -28.60
CA ALA A 184 -27.03 27.91 -27.33
C ALA A 184 -28.34 27.16 -27.08
N GLN A 185 -28.24 26.03 -26.40
CA GLN A 185 -29.25 25.60 -25.43
C GLN A 185 -28.67 24.70 -24.38
N ASN A 186 -28.69 25.25 -23.20
CA ASN A 186 -28.51 24.61 -21.91
C ASN A 186 -29.92 24.23 -21.41
N PRO A 187 -30.19 23.06 -20.87
CA PRO A 187 -31.38 22.90 -20.04
C PRO A 187 -31.03 22.75 -18.57
N SER A 188 -31.74 23.58 -17.86
CA SER A 188 -31.84 23.83 -16.46
C SER A 188 -32.20 22.60 -15.61
N ILE A 189 -31.70 22.68 -14.43
CA ILE A 189 -32.03 21.96 -13.22
C ILE A 189 -33.53 22.16 -12.86
N THR A 190 -34.26 21.10 -12.56
CA THR A 190 -35.47 21.16 -11.79
C THR A 190 -35.37 20.35 -10.52
N ASP A 191 -35.57 21.07 -9.45
CA ASP A 191 -35.84 20.75 -8.08
C ASP A 191 -36.97 19.73 -7.92
N GLY A 192 -36.83 18.82 -6.97
CA GLY A 192 -37.89 17.88 -6.59
C GLY A 192 -37.68 17.36 -5.18
N SER A 193 -38.12 18.14 -4.22
CA SER A 193 -38.27 17.76 -2.82
C SER A 193 -39.32 16.66 -2.64
N ALA A 194 -39.07 15.66 -1.83
CA ALA A 194 -40.09 14.98 -1.02
C ALA A 194 -39.45 14.28 0.18
N SER A 195 -39.82 14.80 1.30
CA SER A 195 -39.97 14.32 2.66
C SER A 195 -40.33 12.85 2.81
N GLY A 196 -39.78 12.20 3.85
CA GLY A 196 -40.36 10.96 4.34
C GLY A 196 -39.57 10.25 5.45
N HIS A 197 -39.86 10.61 6.66
CA HIS A 197 -40.05 9.80 7.87
C HIS A 197 -38.88 9.03 8.50
N ALA A 198 -38.62 9.48 9.71
CA ALA A 198 -37.95 8.82 10.81
C ALA A 198 -38.63 7.52 11.24
N SER A 199 -37.87 6.55 11.66
CA SER A 199 -38.26 5.58 12.70
C SER A 199 -37.03 5.07 13.43
N GLU A 200 -36.87 5.56 14.65
CA GLU A 200 -36.08 4.93 15.72
C GLU A 200 -36.75 3.60 16.10
N PRO A 201 -36.00 2.60 16.51
CA PRO A 201 -36.48 1.53 17.37
C PRO A 201 -36.00 1.72 18.83
N PRO A 202 -36.74 1.19 19.81
CA PRO A 202 -36.74 1.60 21.18
C PRO A 202 -35.67 0.90 22.02
N ALA A 203 -35.32 1.58 23.12
CA ALA A 203 -34.57 1.05 24.24
C ALA A 203 -35.40 0.01 25.00
N ASP A 204 -34.81 -1.13 25.29
CA ASP A 204 -35.30 -2.04 26.31
C ASP A 204 -34.25 -2.21 27.42
N SER A 205 -34.68 -1.75 28.56
CA SER A 205 -34.15 -1.95 29.89
C SER A 205 -34.59 -3.33 30.43
N HIS A 206 -33.67 -4.10 30.97
CA HIS A 206 -33.94 -5.06 32.08
C HIS A 206 -32.64 -5.41 32.76
N THR A 207 -32.41 -4.88 33.92
CA THR A 207 -32.66 -5.40 35.27
C THR A 207 -31.61 -6.37 35.80
N GLU A 208 -30.96 -5.90 36.83
CA GLU A 208 -30.10 -6.61 37.80
C GLU A 208 -30.73 -7.94 38.23
N GLU A 209 -29.88 -8.94 38.40
CA GLU A 209 -30.04 -9.85 39.55
C GLU A 209 -28.66 -10.36 40.04
N SER A 210 -28.39 -9.89 41.22
CA SER A 210 -27.40 -10.35 42.16
C SER A 210 -27.76 -11.77 42.60
N GLN A 211 -26.78 -12.68 42.60
CA GLN A 211 -26.74 -13.69 43.69
C GLN A 211 -25.31 -14.20 43.91
N ALA A 212 -24.83 -13.89 45.08
CA ALA A 212 -23.73 -14.56 45.75
C ALA A 212 -24.09 -16.05 46.02
N ASN A 213 -23.13 -16.96 45.85
CA ASN A 213 -22.98 -17.99 46.87
C ASN A 213 -21.57 -18.61 46.84
N ALA A 214 -21.10 -18.78 48.03
CA ALA A 214 -19.89 -19.39 48.50
C ALA A 214 -19.84 -20.92 48.23
N GLY A 215 -18.62 -21.41 48.11
CA GLY A 215 -18.26 -22.82 48.04
C GLY A 215 -16.76 -22.94 47.74
#